data_d57bdbbd1a747c3ada0327e8147f265f
#
_entry.id   d57bdbbd1a747c3ada0327e8147f265f
#
_cell.length_a   1.000
_cell.length_b   1.000
_cell.length_c   1.000
_cell.angle_alpha   90.00
_cell.angle_beta   90.00
_cell.angle_gamma   90.00
#
_symmetry.space_group_name_H-M   'P 1'
#
loop_
_entity.id
_entity.type
_entity.pdbx_description
1 polymer ?
#
loop_
_entity_poly.entity_id
_entity_poly.type
_entity_poly.pdbx_seq_one_letter_code
_entity_poly.pdbx_strand_id
1 'polypeptide(L)'
;MAAEPIDGVVKYQASHTRGDVETSLRTLPAGIRETALDALTLFPELDAARTALHDAGLIGVYPSGIGYGNVSLRLAGNLFLISGSGTGSSRLLGKQGYSLVRAFDPLENTVASFGPVQ
;
A
#
# COMPACT_ATOMS: atom_id res chain seq x y z
N MET A 1 -20.61 14.11 7.41
CA MET A 1 -19.74 15.27 7.25
C MET A 1 -18.29 14.84 7.43
N ALA A 2 -17.44 15.23 6.53
CA ALA A 2 -16.02 14.93 6.66
C ALA A 2 -15.39 15.77 7.77
N ALA A 3 -14.53 15.15 8.58
CA ALA A 3 -13.77 15.88 9.58
C ALA A 3 -12.71 16.75 8.90
N GLU A 4 -12.34 17.85 9.53
CA GLU A 4 -11.23 18.67 9.07
C GLU A 4 -9.94 17.85 9.09
N PRO A 5 -9.09 17.94 8.06
CA PRO A 5 -7.82 17.24 8.10
C PRO A 5 -6.92 17.81 9.18
N ILE A 6 -6.20 16.92 9.84
CA ILE A 6 -5.13 17.31 10.75
C ILE A 6 -3.93 17.69 9.88
N ASP A 7 -3.17 18.71 10.27
CA ASP A 7 -1.97 19.12 9.55
C ASP A 7 -1.05 17.92 9.28
N GLY A 8 -0.66 17.75 8.01
CA GLY A 8 0.18 16.65 7.57
C GLY A 8 -0.56 15.34 7.33
N VAL A 9 -1.89 15.31 7.49
CA VAL A 9 -2.71 14.13 7.25
C VAL A 9 -3.72 14.42 6.14
N VAL A 10 -3.66 13.61 5.07
CA VAL A 10 -4.64 13.66 3.99
C VAL A 10 -5.79 12.73 4.33
N LYS A 11 -7.00 13.27 4.32
CA LYS A 11 -8.22 12.50 4.59
C LYS A 11 -8.81 11.96 3.29
N TYR A 12 -9.16 10.69 3.30
CA TYR A 12 -9.87 10.03 2.20
C TYR A 12 -10.73 8.91 2.77
N GLN A 13 -11.70 8.46 1.98
CA GLN A 13 -12.52 7.32 2.36
C GLN A 13 -11.90 6.04 1.83
N ALA A 14 -11.60 5.12 2.74
CA ALA A 14 -11.02 3.84 2.42
C ALA A 14 -12.02 2.72 2.66
N SER A 15 -12.14 1.82 1.70
CA SER A 15 -12.84 0.56 1.84
C SER A 15 -11.77 -0.54 1.80
N HIS A 16 -11.52 -1.19 2.93
CA HIS A 16 -10.48 -2.21 3.02
C HIS A 16 -11.08 -3.58 3.29
N THR A 17 -10.69 -4.56 2.48
CA THR A 17 -11.04 -5.96 2.69
C THR A 17 -9.80 -6.71 3.16
N ARG A 18 -9.88 -7.34 4.32
CA ARG A 18 -8.76 -8.07 4.88
C ARG A 18 -8.58 -9.42 4.20
N GLY A 19 -7.34 -9.74 3.86
CA GLY A 19 -7.01 -11.03 3.26
C GLY A 19 -5.60 -11.06 2.69
N ASP A 20 -5.31 -12.11 1.94
CA ASP A 20 -4.01 -12.30 1.32
C ASP A 20 -3.98 -11.69 -0.09
N VAL A 21 -2.98 -10.86 -0.37
CA VAL A 21 -2.84 -10.15 -1.64
C VAL A 21 -2.74 -11.13 -2.81
N GLU A 22 -1.86 -12.14 -2.72
CA GLU A 22 -1.67 -13.09 -3.82
C GLU A 22 -2.96 -13.84 -4.14
N THR A 23 -3.69 -14.27 -3.11
CA THR A 23 -4.98 -14.93 -3.28
C THR A 23 -5.97 -14.01 -4.00
N SER A 24 -6.00 -12.73 -3.66
CA SER A 24 -6.85 -11.75 -4.34
C SER A 24 -6.47 -11.61 -5.82
N LEU A 25 -5.18 -11.55 -6.13
CA LEU A 25 -4.72 -11.43 -7.52
C LEU A 25 -5.10 -12.64 -8.36
N ARG A 26 -5.14 -13.83 -7.77
CA ARG A 26 -5.50 -15.05 -8.49
C ARG A 26 -6.97 -15.08 -8.92
N THR A 27 -7.81 -14.24 -8.38
CA THR A 27 -9.22 -14.13 -8.77
C THR A 27 -9.46 -13.19 -9.95
N LEU A 28 -8.42 -12.51 -10.44
CA LEU A 28 -8.53 -11.57 -11.55
C LEU A 28 -8.68 -12.31 -12.90
N PRO A 29 -9.22 -11.63 -13.94
CA PRO A 29 -9.23 -12.18 -15.29
C PRO A 29 -7.81 -12.56 -15.75
N ALA A 30 -7.72 -13.61 -16.57
CA ALA A 30 -6.45 -14.27 -16.91
C ALA A 30 -5.34 -13.31 -17.35
N GLY A 31 -5.63 -12.40 -18.29
CA GLY A 31 -4.60 -11.49 -18.81
C GLY A 31 -4.04 -10.55 -17.75
N ILE A 32 -4.93 -9.93 -16.96
CA ILE A 32 -4.53 -9.03 -15.87
C ILE A 32 -3.85 -9.83 -14.76
N ARG A 33 -4.39 -10.99 -14.44
CA ARG A 33 -3.84 -11.87 -13.40
C ARG A 33 -2.38 -12.22 -13.67
N GLU A 34 -2.07 -12.65 -14.88
CA GLU A 34 -0.71 -13.05 -15.25
C GLU A 34 0.26 -11.88 -15.17
N THR A 35 -0.14 -10.70 -15.67
CA THR A 35 0.68 -9.50 -15.60
C THR A 35 0.92 -9.10 -14.14
N ALA A 36 -0.12 -9.13 -13.31
CA ALA A 36 -0.01 -8.73 -11.91
C ALA A 36 0.86 -9.70 -11.11
N LEU A 37 0.69 -11.01 -11.31
CA LEU A 37 1.50 -12.01 -10.61
C LEU A 37 2.96 -11.96 -11.04
N ASP A 38 3.22 -11.69 -12.32
CA ASP A 38 4.59 -11.51 -12.81
C ASP A 38 5.23 -10.29 -12.16
N ALA A 39 4.53 -9.15 -12.13
CA ALA A 39 5.03 -7.94 -11.47
C ALA A 39 5.27 -8.16 -9.98
N LEU A 40 4.45 -8.98 -9.31
CA LEU A 40 4.59 -9.27 -7.89
C LEU A 40 5.91 -10.00 -7.57
N THR A 41 6.54 -10.63 -8.56
CA THR A 41 7.86 -11.23 -8.37
C THR A 41 8.94 -10.21 -8.00
N LEU A 42 8.68 -8.92 -8.24
CA LEU A 42 9.56 -7.82 -7.83
C LEU A 42 9.38 -7.39 -6.38
N PHE A 43 8.49 -8.03 -5.64
CA PHE A 43 8.25 -7.68 -4.23
C PHE A 43 9.52 -7.66 -3.38
N PRO A 44 10.44 -8.63 -3.47
CA PRO A 44 11.67 -8.59 -2.67
C PRO A 44 12.49 -7.31 -2.88
N GLU A 45 12.58 -6.84 -4.12
CA GLU A 45 13.28 -5.60 -4.45
C GLU A 45 12.56 -4.37 -3.89
N LEU A 46 11.23 -4.37 -3.96
CA LEU A 46 10.43 -3.29 -3.37
C LEU A 46 10.63 -3.22 -1.85
N ASP A 47 10.56 -4.36 -1.18
CA ASP A 47 10.68 -4.42 0.27
C ASP A 47 12.10 -4.04 0.72
N ALA A 48 13.12 -4.44 -0.02
CA ALA A 48 14.49 -4.03 0.23
C ALA A 48 14.68 -2.53 0.04
N ALA A 49 14.09 -1.95 -1.00
CA ALA A 49 14.12 -0.51 -1.23
C ALA A 49 13.43 0.24 -0.10
N ARG A 50 12.31 -0.27 0.39
CA ARG A 50 11.60 0.32 1.53
C ARG A 50 12.49 0.34 2.77
N THR A 51 13.18 -0.75 3.06
CA THR A 51 14.09 -0.83 4.21
C THR A 51 15.21 0.20 4.08
N ALA A 52 15.79 0.34 2.88
CA ALA A 52 16.83 1.33 2.62
C ALA A 52 16.33 2.75 2.83
N LEU A 53 15.12 3.05 2.40
CA LEU A 53 14.50 4.37 2.60
C LEU A 53 14.21 4.63 4.08
N HIS A 54 13.79 3.62 4.81
CA HIS A 54 13.61 3.71 6.26
C HIS A 54 14.94 4.04 6.95
N ASP A 55 16.02 3.35 6.58
CA ASP A 55 17.36 3.59 7.13
C ASP A 55 17.87 5.00 6.79
N ALA A 56 17.46 5.54 5.65
CA ALA A 56 17.82 6.90 5.24
C ALA A 56 16.92 8.00 5.86
N GLY A 57 15.93 7.61 6.68
CA GLY A 57 15.04 8.57 7.33
C GLY A 57 13.91 9.08 6.43
N LEU A 58 13.70 8.47 5.27
CA LEU A 58 12.68 8.88 4.32
C LEU A 58 11.35 8.15 4.52
N ILE A 59 11.35 7.12 5.34
CA ILE A 59 10.16 6.44 5.84
C ILE A 59 10.31 6.35 7.35
N GLY A 60 9.28 6.70 8.09
CA GLY A 60 9.35 6.68 9.53
C GLY A 60 8.12 7.23 10.19
N VAL A 61 8.30 7.71 11.43
CA VAL A 61 7.23 8.28 12.24
C VAL A 61 7.76 9.57 12.86
N TYR A 62 6.99 10.64 12.74
CA TYR A 62 7.30 11.90 13.40
C TYR A 62 7.15 11.76 14.93
N PRO A 63 7.74 12.67 15.73
CA PRO A 63 7.54 12.65 17.18
C PRO A 63 6.06 12.71 17.59
N SER A 64 5.19 13.26 16.73
CA SER A 64 3.74 13.29 16.95
C SER A 64 3.07 11.93 16.83
N GLY A 65 3.78 10.90 16.35
CA GLY A 65 3.22 9.57 16.08
C GLY A 65 2.66 9.41 14.66
N ILE A 66 2.71 10.45 13.85
CA ILE A 66 2.23 10.40 12.46
C ILE A 66 3.31 9.76 11.59
N GLY A 67 2.93 8.73 10.82
CA GLY A 67 3.82 8.09 9.87
C GLY A 67 4.04 8.91 8.61
N TYR A 68 5.17 8.70 7.95
CA TYR A 68 5.50 9.34 6.69
C TYR A 68 6.28 8.38 5.79
N GLY A 69 6.11 8.56 4.47
CA GLY A 69 6.83 7.81 3.45
C GLY A 69 6.20 6.44 3.16
N ASN A 70 6.08 6.14 1.89
CA ASN A 70 5.55 4.87 1.41
C ASN A 70 6.30 4.45 0.17
N VAL A 71 6.27 3.15 -0.12
CA VAL A 71 6.71 2.60 -1.40
C VAL A 71 5.53 1.90 -2.05
N SER A 72 5.54 1.89 -3.38
CA SER A 72 4.49 1.20 -4.13
C SER A 72 5.08 0.52 -5.36
N LEU A 73 4.37 -0.47 -5.85
CA LEU A 73 4.73 -1.22 -7.05
C LEU A 73 3.47 -1.39 -7.91
N ARG A 74 3.49 -0.85 -9.11
CA ARG A 74 2.41 -1.08 -10.07
C ARG A 74 2.44 -2.55 -10.49
N LEU A 75 1.29 -3.19 -10.45
CA LEU A 75 1.16 -4.60 -10.82
C LEU A 75 0.58 -4.75 -12.22
N ALA A 76 -0.56 -4.14 -12.50
CA ALA A 76 -1.20 -4.17 -13.80
C ALA A 76 -2.25 -3.05 -13.88
N GLY A 77 -2.23 -2.24 -14.94
CA GLY A 77 -3.19 -1.15 -15.08
C GLY A 77 -3.16 -0.20 -13.88
N ASN A 78 -4.28 -0.07 -13.19
CA ASN A 78 -4.39 0.76 -11.98
C ASN A 78 -4.20 -0.02 -10.68
N LEU A 79 -3.90 -1.32 -10.78
CA LEU A 79 -3.61 -2.15 -9.60
C LEU A 79 -2.19 -1.87 -9.12
N PHE A 80 -2.03 -1.60 -7.84
CA PHE A 80 -0.69 -1.44 -7.28
C PHE A 80 -0.64 -1.93 -5.84
N LEU A 81 0.55 -2.35 -5.43
CA LEU A 81 0.87 -2.73 -4.07
C LEU A 81 1.46 -1.52 -3.37
N ILE A 82 1.09 -1.29 -2.11
CA ILE A 82 1.61 -0.17 -1.34
C ILE A 82 1.85 -0.60 0.11
N SER A 83 2.89 -0.05 0.73
CA SER A 83 3.12 -0.26 2.16
C SER A 83 1.95 0.31 2.95
N GLY A 84 1.54 -0.43 4.00
CA GLY A 84 0.33 -0.11 4.75
C GLY A 84 0.45 1.13 5.63
N SER A 85 -0.68 1.69 5.99
CA SER A 85 -0.77 2.79 6.94
C SER A 85 -0.23 2.35 8.30
N GLY A 86 0.49 3.26 8.97
CA GLY A 86 0.99 2.99 10.31
C GLY A 86 2.15 2.01 10.38
N THR A 87 2.80 1.68 9.26
CA THR A 87 3.94 0.77 9.24
C THR A 87 5.29 1.49 9.31
N GLY A 88 5.30 2.82 9.36
CA GLY A 88 6.53 3.62 9.28
C GLY A 88 7.50 3.39 10.43
N SER A 89 7.03 2.94 11.59
CA SER A 89 7.88 2.65 12.74
C SER A 89 8.65 1.33 12.61
N SER A 90 8.26 0.47 11.68
CA SER A 90 8.90 -0.84 11.50
C SER A 90 9.99 -0.75 10.45
N ARG A 91 11.21 -1.11 10.82
CA ARG A 91 12.34 -1.13 9.89
C ARG A 91 12.18 -2.23 8.84
N LEU A 92 11.78 -3.42 9.26
CA LEU A 92 11.52 -4.56 8.38
C LEU A 92 10.02 -4.77 8.28
N LEU A 93 9.49 -4.96 7.10
CA LEU A 93 8.05 -5.03 6.91
C LEU A 93 7.59 -6.41 6.42
N GLY A 94 8.07 -6.87 5.27
CA GLY A 94 7.62 -8.13 4.68
C GLY A 94 6.20 -8.05 4.11
N LYS A 95 5.73 -9.17 3.58
CA LYS A 95 4.43 -9.24 2.87
C LYS A 95 3.25 -8.78 3.73
N GLN A 96 3.29 -9.01 5.03
CA GLN A 96 2.19 -8.67 5.94
C GLN A 96 2.01 -7.16 6.11
N GLY A 97 2.96 -6.37 5.68
CA GLY A 97 2.90 -4.92 5.79
C GLY A 97 2.41 -4.19 4.54
N TYR A 98 1.94 -4.90 3.53
CA TYR A 98 1.54 -4.31 2.26
C TYR A 98 0.09 -4.62 1.94
N SER A 99 -0.54 -3.72 1.18
CA SER A 99 -1.90 -3.89 0.68
C SER A 99 -1.97 -3.66 -0.82
N LEU A 100 -2.94 -4.31 -1.44
CA LEU A 100 -3.26 -4.12 -2.84
C LEU A 100 -4.32 -3.02 -2.97
N VAL A 101 -4.02 -1.97 -3.71
CA VAL A 101 -5.03 -0.98 -4.09
C VAL A 101 -5.67 -1.46 -5.38
N ARG A 102 -6.97 -1.76 -5.32
CA ARG A 102 -7.74 -2.34 -6.43
C ARG A 102 -8.44 -1.27 -7.26
N ALA A 103 -8.89 -0.20 -6.61
CA ALA A 103 -9.59 0.89 -7.27
C ALA A 103 -9.42 2.17 -6.47
N PHE A 104 -9.45 3.29 -7.17
CA PHE A 104 -9.44 4.60 -6.54
C PHE A 104 -10.19 5.59 -7.42
N ASP A 105 -10.77 6.58 -6.78
CA ASP A 105 -11.48 7.66 -7.47
C ASP A 105 -11.02 9.00 -6.89
N PRO A 106 -10.19 9.76 -7.63
CA PRO A 106 -9.70 11.06 -7.15
C PRO A 106 -10.80 12.10 -6.98
N LEU A 107 -11.87 12.00 -7.77
CA LEU A 107 -12.98 12.96 -7.67
C LEU A 107 -13.81 12.74 -6.41
N GLU A 108 -14.07 11.48 -6.07
CA GLU A 108 -14.79 11.11 -4.85
C GLU A 108 -13.87 10.96 -3.65
N ASN A 109 -12.57 11.02 -3.86
CA ASN A 109 -11.56 10.85 -2.83
C ASN A 109 -11.71 9.50 -2.09
N THR A 110 -11.86 8.43 -2.87
CA THR A 110 -12.06 7.08 -2.35
C THR A 110 -10.98 6.13 -2.81
N VAL A 111 -10.70 5.11 -1.99
CA VAL A 111 -9.74 4.05 -2.27
C VAL A 111 -10.34 2.73 -1.83
N ALA A 112 -10.25 1.72 -2.69
CA ALA A 112 -10.61 0.34 -2.33
C ALA A 112 -9.34 -0.51 -2.30
N SER A 113 -9.07 -1.14 -1.17
CA SER A 113 -7.87 -1.93 -0.96
C SER A 113 -8.18 -3.32 -0.41
N PHE A 114 -7.19 -4.20 -0.55
CA PHE A 114 -7.29 -5.58 -0.09
C PHE A 114 -5.92 -6.02 0.44
N GLY A 115 -5.90 -6.69 1.57
CA GLY A 115 -4.66 -7.22 2.11
C GLY A 115 -4.66 -7.41 3.61
N PRO A 116 -3.53 -7.84 4.18
CA PRO A 116 -3.41 -8.08 5.63
C PRO A 116 -3.40 -6.78 6.44
N VAL A 117 -3.05 -5.65 5.83
CA VAL A 117 -2.96 -4.34 6.49
C VAL A 117 -3.53 -3.26 5.55
N GLN A 118 -4.16 -2.28 6.11
CA GLN A 118 -4.75 -1.18 5.36
C GLN A 118 -3.65 -0.16 4.86
#